data_8a93f1bfd1a50dee1e768ca05b02f2b8
#
_entry.id   8a93f1bfd1a50dee1e768ca05b02f2b8
#
_cell.length_a   1.000
_cell.length_b   1.000
_cell.length_c   1.000
_cell.angle_alpha   90.00
_cell.angle_beta   90.00
_cell.angle_gamma   90.00
#
_symmetry.space_group_name_H-M   'P 1'
#
loop_
_entity.id
_entity.type
_entity.pdbx_description
1 polymer ?
#
loop_
_entity_poly.entity_id
_entity_poly.type
_entity_poly.pdbx_seq_one_letter_code
_entity_poly.pdbx_strand_id
1 'polypeptide(L)'
;MTGGSLSRDLTDLPRIVEALRAGGVVLLPTDTVLGLATLPHMQAGVDRLYALKDRPRAKALPIMVASFAQLADLGVILTPAIEQALASPFVPGALTIAAEIDPQICPEWLAGRREIAFRIPDAPLLLELLRQVGPLLVTSANRAGHPTPLNASVVLAQLTAPPDLVVEGPAGADVASTLINCTRSP
;
A
#
# COMPACT_ATOMS: atom_id res chain seq x y z
N MET A 1 -10.37 17.25 -15.92
CA MET A 1 -8.97 17.07 -16.34
C MET A 1 -8.76 15.57 -16.50
N THR A 2 -8.48 15.12 -17.70
CA THR A 2 -8.27 13.70 -18.04
C THR A 2 -6.99 13.23 -17.35
N GLY A 3 -7.13 12.32 -16.39
CA GLY A 3 -5.99 11.66 -15.75
C GLY A 3 -5.08 11.04 -16.82
N GLY A 4 -3.84 11.50 -16.93
CA GLY A 4 -2.87 10.95 -17.86
C GLY A 4 -2.50 9.54 -17.43
N SER A 5 -2.54 8.59 -18.35
CA SER A 5 -2.00 7.26 -18.14
C SER A 5 -0.47 7.31 -18.26
N LEU A 6 0.25 6.70 -17.32
CA LEU A 6 1.70 6.65 -17.26
C LEU A 6 2.20 5.20 -17.41
N SER A 7 3.40 5.04 -17.96
CA SER A 7 4.03 3.73 -18.04
C SER A 7 4.66 3.30 -16.69
N ARG A 8 5.03 2.01 -16.60
CA ARG A 8 5.70 1.42 -15.42
C ARG A 8 7.18 1.86 -15.28
N ASP A 9 7.66 2.74 -16.14
CA ASP A 9 9.06 3.15 -16.15
C ASP A 9 9.39 4.13 -15.02
N LEU A 10 10.62 4.09 -14.51
CA LEU A 10 11.12 5.03 -13.51
C LEU A 10 11.10 6.48 -13.99
N THR A 11 10.97 6.72 -15.31
CA THR A 11 10.83 8.05 -15.91
C THR A 11 9.54 8.78 -15.45
N ASP A 12 8.50 8.03 -15.08
CA ASP A 12 7.25 8.60 -14.61
C ASP A 12 7.20 8.81 -13.09
N LEU A 13 8.25 8.38 -12.38
CA LEU A 13 8.34 8.46 -10.92
C LEU A 13 8.12 9.89 -10.37
N PRO A 14 8.70 10.97 -10.96
CA PRO A 14 8.45 12.33 -10.48
C PRO A 14 6.98 12.73 -10.50
N ARG A 15 6.23 12.33 -11.51
CA ARG A 15 4.78 12.62 -11.63
C ARG A 15 3.97 11.85 -10.61
N ILE A 16 4.36 10.60 -10.30
CA ILE A 16 3.72 9.79 -9.26
C ILE A 16 3.96 10.43 -7.88
N VAL A 17 5.20 10.85 -7.61
CA VAL A 17 5.57 11.54 -6.38
C VAL A 17 4.78 12.85 -6.21
N GLU A 18 4.68 13.65 -7.28
CA GLU A 18 3.91 14.89 -7.28
C GLU A 18 2.43 14.63 -6.97
N ALA A 19 1.80 13.68 -7.64
CA ALA A 19 0.40 13.32 -7.41
C ALA A 19 0.15 12.88 -5.96
N LEU A 20 1.03 12.05 -5.39
CA LEU A 20 0.92 11.60 -4.00
C LEU A 20 1.12 12.75 -3.02
N ARG A 21 2.12 13.62 -3.24
CA ARG A 21 2.39 14.80 -2.39
C ARG A 21 1.29 15.84 -2.46
N ALA A 22 0.55 15.90 -3.57
CA ALA A 22 -0.68 16.69 -3.68
C ALA A 22 -1.88 16.08 -2.93
N GLY A 23 -1.71 14.94 -2.25
CA GLY A 23 -2.78 14.24 -1.54
C GLY A 23 -3.66 13.39 -2.44
N GLY A 24 -3.17 13.03 -3.63
CA GLY A 24 -3.89 12.20 -4.59
C GLY A 24 -3.87 10.71 -4.25
N VAL A 25 -4.74 9.98 -4.94
CA VAL A 25 -4.76 8.51 -4.98
C VAL A 25 -4.24 8.05 -6.33
N VAL A 26 -3.25 7.17 -6.32
CA VAL A 26 -2.61 6.63 -7.52
C VAL A 26 -2.95 5.15 -7.67
N LEU A 27 -3.44 4.76 -8.86
CA LEU A 27 -3.53 3.38 -9.27
C LEU A 27 -2.17 2.95 -9.87
N LEU A 28 -1.59 1.88 -9.35
CA LEU A 28 -0.28 1.39 -9.79
C LEU A 28 -0.18 -0.14 -9.76
N PRO A 29 0.65 -0.73 -10.62
CA PRO A 29 0.97 -2.16 -10.56
C PRO A 29 1.86 -2.46 -9.35
N THR A 30 1.63 -3.62 -8.73
CA THR A 30 2.50 -4.19 -7.69
C THR A 30 3.01 -5.57 -8.12
N ASP A 31 3.85 -6.17 -7.31
CA ASP A 31 4.30 -7.56 -7.49
C ASP A 31 3.20 -8.61 -7.27
N THR A 32 2.04 -8.21 -6.77
CA THR A 32 0.85 -9.06 -6.62
C THR A 32 -0.27 -8.59 -7.55
N VAL A 33 -1.20 -7.78 -7.05
CA VAL A 33 -2.34 -7.25 -7.80
C VAL A 33 -2.18 -5.76 -8.03
N LEU A 34 -3.00 -5.16 -8.89
CA LEU A 34 -3.06 -3.71 -9.01
C LEU A 34 -3.47 -3.09 -7.67
N GLY A 35 -2.80 -1.99 -7.29
CA GLY A 35 -2.99 -1.31 -6.01
C GLY A 35 -3.43 0.14 -6.16
N LEU A 36 -4.25 0.60 -5.21
CA LEU A 36 -4.50 2.03 -4.98
C LEU A 36 -3.63 2.49 -3.82
N ALA A 37 -2.84 3.54 -4.05
CA ALA A 37 -1.87 4.07 -3.11
C ALA A 37 -2.15 5.53 -2.77
N THR A 38 -1.88 5.93 -1.52
CA THR A 38 -1.89 7.33 -1.05
C THR A 38 -0.94 7.51 0.13
N LEU A 39 -0.53 8.76 0.38
CA LEU A 39 0.28 9.10 1.55
C LEU A 39 -0.58 9.05 2.83
N PRO A 40 -0.10 8.37 3.89
CA PRO A 40 -0.90 8.15 5.11
C PRO A 40 -1.21 9.42 5.90
N HIS A 41 -0.34 10.44 5.84
CA HIS A 41 -0.51 11.73 6.52
C HIS A 41 -1.36 12.73 5.72
N MET A 42 -1.74 12.40 4.49
CA MET A 42 -2.61 13.24 3.65
C MET A 42 -4.06 12.79 3.79
N GLN A 43 -4.76 13.35 4.79
CA GLN A 43 -6.12 12.91 5.15
C GLN A 43 -7.09 12.91 3.97
N ALA A 44 -7.01 13.92 3.07
CA ALA A 44 -7.86 13.99 1.88
C ALA A 44 -7.67 12.78 0.95
N GLY A 45 -6.41 12.34 0.74
CA GLY A 45 -6.10 11.16 -0.05
C GLY A 45 -6.61 9.87 0.60
N VAL A 46 -6.44 9.76 1.93
CA VAL A 46 -6.97 8.63 2.70
C VAL A 46 -8.48 8.54 2.58
N ASP A 47 -9.19 9.66 2.76
CA ASP A 47 -10.66 9.73 2.65
C ASP A 47 -11.12 9.34 1.25
N ARG A 48 -10.44 9.88 0.24
CA ARG A 48 -10.72 9.56 -1.16
C ARG A 48 -10.48 8.09 -1.48
N LEU A 49 -9.40 7.47 -0.96
CA LEU A 49 -9.12 6.06 -1.19
C LEU A 49 -10.24 5.16 -0.64
N TYR A 50 -10.75 5.44 0.56
CA TYR A 50 -11.90 4.72 1.12
C TYR A 50 -13.16 4.91 0.27
N ALA A 51 -13.44 6.15 -0.16
CA ALA A 51 -14.60 6.48 -0.99
C ALA A 51 -14.55 5.78 -2.36
N LEU A 52 -13.38 5.80 -3.05
CA LEU A 52 -13.20 5.14 -4.35
C LEU A 52 -13.54 3.66 -4.32
N LYS A 53 -13.25 2.99 -3.21
CA LYS A 53 -13.49 1.55 -3.02
C LYS A 53 -14.84 1.22 -2.40
N ASP A 54 -15.62 2.18 -1.96
CA ASP A 54 -16.79 1.93 -1.10
C ASP A 54 -16.40 1.04 0.11
N ARG A 55 -15.25 1.38 0.76
CA ARG A 55 -14.64 0.57 1.83
C ARG A 55 -15.08 1.07 3.20
N PRO A 56 -15.57 0.19 4.08
CA PRO A 56 -15.87 0.57 5.46
C PRO A 56 -14.60 1.06 6.20
N ARG A 57 -14.71 2.19 6.91
CA ARG A 57 -13.60 2.78 7.69
C ARG A 57 -13.06 1.86 8.79
N ALA A 58 -13.87 0.95 9.30
CA ALA A 58 -13.44 -0.06 10.28
C ALA A 58 -12.40 -1.05 9.74
N LYS A 59 -12.28 -1.18 8.40
CA LYS A 59 -11.26 -2.02 7.77
C LYS A 59 -10.01 -1.19 7.51
N ALA A 60 -9.01 -1.29 8.40
CA ALA A 60 -7.72 -0.63 8.25
C ALA A 60 -7.05 -0.94 6.90
N LEU A 61 -6.25 0.01 6.41
CA LEU A 61 -5.47 -0.16 5.18
C LEU A 61 -4.07 -0.71 5.53
N PRO A 62 -3.55 -1.65 4.73
CA PRO A 62 -2.17 -2.09 4.86
C PRO A 62 -1.20 -0.96 4.49
N ILE A 63 0.01 -1.04 5.06
CA ILE A 63 1.09 -0.08 4.84
C ILE A 63 2.20 -0.79 4.05
N MET A 64 2.64 -0.19 2.96
CA MET A 64 3.85 -0.64 2.27
C MET A 64 5.04 0.22 2.69
N VAL A 65 6.19 -0.44 2.87
CA VAL A 65 7.47 0.16 3.25
C VAL A 65 8.58 -0.37 2.36
N ALA A 66 9.67 0.41 2.22
CA ALA A 66 10.83 0.01 1.42
C ALA A 66 11.90 -0.73 2.22
N SER A 67 11.90 -0.64 3.55
CA SER A 67 13.01 -1.13 4.37
C SER A 67 12.62 -1.37 5.83
N PHE A 68 13.48 -2.07 6.54
CA PHE A 68 13.37 -2.25 8.01
C PHE A 68 13.49 -0.92 8.78
N ALA A 69 14.26 0.06 8.26
CA ALA A 69 14.34 1.37 8.88
C ALA A 69 12.96 2.05 8.93
N GLN A 70 12.19 1.99 7.83
CA GLN A 70 10.83 2.52 7.81
C GLN A 70 9.88 1.77 8.76
N LEU A 71 10.11 0.47 9.03
CA LEU A 71 9.34 -0.26 10.05
C LEU A 71 9.65 0.24 11.46
N ALA A 72 10.92 0.52 11.74
CA ALA A 72 11.32 1.11 13.03
C ALA A 72 10.68 2.49 13.25
N ASP A 73 10.66 3.33 12.20
CA ASP A 73 10.02 4.65 12.24
C ASP A 73 8.48 4.56 12.46
N LEU A 74 7.86 3.46 12.05
CA LEU A 74 6.46 3.17 12.32
C LEU A 74 6.21 2.62 13.73
N GLY A 75 7.27 2.38 14.50
CA GLY A 75 7.20 1.80 15.84
C GLY A 75 6.87 0.31 15.87
N VAL A 76 7.14 -0.43 14.78
CA VAL A 76 6.87 -1.88 14.74
C VAL A 76 7.69 -2.59 15.80
N ILE A 77 7.03 -3.35 16.68
CA ILE A 77 7.67 -4.17 17.69
C ILE A 77 8.13 -5.47 17.04
N LEU A 78 9.45 -5.63 16.90
CA LEU A 78 10.03 -6.84 16.31
C LEU A 78 10.00 -7.98 17.35
N THR A 79 9.21 -9.00 17.05
CA THR A 79 9.18 -10.26 17.79
C THR A 79 9.94 -11.33 17.02
N PRO A 80 10.39 -12.44 17.66
CA PRO A 80 11.03 -13.55 16.94
C PRO A 80 10.21 -14.08 15.76
N ALA A 81 8.87 -14.10 15.89
CA ALA A 81 7.96 -14.50 14.81
C ALA A 81 8.01 -13.53 13.63
N ILE A 82 8.06 -12.22 13.90
CA ILE A 82 8.18 -11.18 12.84
C ILE A 82 9.56 -11.26 12.18
N GLU A 83 10.63 -11.43 12.96
CA GLU A 83 12.00 -11.58 12.42
C GLU A 83 12.10 -12.81 11.52
N GLN A 84 11.52 -13.93 11.91
CA GLN A 84 11.46 -15.15 11.10
C GLN A 84 10.66 -14.91 9.80
N ALA A 85 9.52 -14.23 9.87
CA ALA A 85 8.71 -13.89 8.71
C ALA A 85 9.47 -12.95 7.74
N LEU A 86 10.17 -11.96 8.28
CA LEU A 86 11.00 -11.02 7.49
C LEU A 86 12.21 -11.70 6.84
N ALA A 87 12.77 -12.75 7.45
CA ALA A 87 13.86 -13.54 6.89
C ALA A 87 13.38 -14.61 5.89
N SER A 88 12.08 -14.73 5.67
CA SER A 88 11.53 -15.74 4.76
C SER A 88 11.76 -15.36 3.28
N PRO A 89 11.73 -16.34 2.35
CA PRO A 89 11.87 -16.07 0.92
C PRO A 89 10.67 -15.29 0.31
N PHE A 90 9.65 -14.97 1.09
CA PHE A 90 8.47 -14.22 0.69
C PHE A 90 8.60 -12.71 1.01
N VAL A 91 9.74 -12.28 1.57
CA VAL A 91 10.04 -10.87 1.86
C VAL A 91 11.42 -10.51 1.27
N PRO A 92 11.51 -9.50 0.37
CA PRO A 92 10.38 -8.74 -0.19
C PRO A 92 9.46 -9.59 -1.05
N GLY A 93 8.16 -9.25 -1.09
CA GLY A 93 7.20 -9.95 -1.94
C GLY A 93 5.80 -10.08 -1.37
N ALA A 94 5.14 -11.21 -1.64
CA ALA A 94 3.72 -11.43 -1.44
C ALA A 94 3.31 -11.76 0.02
N LEU A 95 4.09 -11.33 1.01
CA LEU A 95 3.77 -11.53 2.42
C LEU A 95 3.41 -10.20 3.10
N THR A 96 2.22 -10.15 3.69
CA THR A 96 1.77 -9.05 4.55
C THR A 96 1.78 -9.54 6.00
N ILE A 97 2.37 -8.76 6.91
CA ILE A 97 2.57 -9.13 8.31
C ILE A 97 1.77 -8.16 9.18
N ALA A 98 0.88 -8.68 10.04
CA ALA A 98 0.27 -7.89 11.09
C ALA A 98 1.17 -7.92 12.33
N ALA A 99 1.50 -6.74 12.85
CA ALA A 99 2.41 -6.53 13.97
C ALA A 99 1.86 -5.49 14.95
N GLU A 100 2.25 -5.62 16.21
CA GLU A 100 2.03 -4.57 17.21
C GLU A 100 2.97 -3.40 16.98
N ILE A 101 2.53 -2.20 17.38
CA ILE A 101 3.34 -0.98 17.31
C ILE A 101 3.46 -0.34 18.70
N ASP A 102 4.63 0.26 18.94
CA ASP A 102 4.88 1.08 20.12
C ASP A 102 4.22 2.47 19.92
N PRO A 103 3.20 2.82 20.71
CA PRO A 103 2.51 4.09 20.59
C PRO A 103 3.37 5.30 20.94
N GLN A 104 4.55 5.10 21.57
CA GLN A 104 5.47 6.18 21.90
C GLN A 104 6.41 6.55 20.75
N ILE A 105 6.59 5.63 19.79
CA ILE A 105 7.50 5.79 18.65
C ILE A 105 6.73 6.10 17.37
N CYS A 106 5.53 5.54 17.22
CA CYS A 106 4.77 5.60 15.97
C CYS A 106 4.42 7.04 15.56
N PRO A 107 4.34 7.33 14.25
CA PRO A 107 3.95 8.64 13.76
C PRO A 107 2.50 8.98 14.11
N GLU A 108 2.20 10.29 14.20
CA GLU A 108 0.90 10.81 14.63
C GLU A 108 -0.29 10.25 13.82
N TRP A 109 -0.13 10.03 12.50
CA TRP A 109 -1.18 9.46 11.66
C TRP A 109 -1.53 7.99 11.99
N LEU A 110 -0.72 7.31 12.82
CA LEU A 110 -1.02 6.00 13.43
C LEU A 110 -1.59 6.11 14.84
N ALA A 111 -1.72 7.33 15.40
CA ALA A 111 -2.18 7.53 16.75
C ALA A 111 -3.50 6.79 17.05
N GLY A 112 -3.55 6.12 18.21
CA GLY A 112 -4.70 5.31 18.62
C GLY A 112 -4.73 3.88 18.04
N ARG A 113 -3.83 3.51 17.14
CA ARG A 113 -3.66 2.13 16.70
C ARG A 113 -2.74 1.37 17.64
N ARG A 114 -2.97 0.07 17.76
CA ARG A 114 -2.10 -0.86 18.48
C ARG A 114 -1.40 -1.84 17.57
N GLU A 115 -1.91 -1.99 16.36
CA GLU A 115 -1.39 -2.90 15.34
C GLU A 115 -1.49 -2.29 13.96
N ILE A 116 -0.61 -2.74 13.08
CA ILE A 116 -0.63 -2.44 11.65
C ILE A 116 -0.41 -3.72 10.85
N ALA A 117 -0.92 -3.74 9.62
CA ALA A 117 -0.51 -4.72 8.62
C ALA A 117 0.48 -4.04 7.66
N PHE A 118 1.69 -4.57 7.55
CA PHE A 118 2.71 -4.00 6.67
C PHE A 118 3.26 -5.02 5.67
N ARG A 119 3.88 -4.51 4.60
CA ARG A 119 4.49 -5.32 3.55
C ARG A 119 5.68 -4.59 2.94
N ILE A 120 6.73 -5.34 2.60
CA ILE A 120 7.84 -4.90 1.73
C ILE A 120 7.59 -5.54 0.36
N PRO A 121 7.20 -4.78 -0.67
CA PRO A 121 6.86 -5.34 -1.98
C PRO A 121 8.13 -5.71 -2.76
N ASP A 122 8.03 -6.70 -3.67
CA ASP A 122 9.06 -7.00 -4.68
C ASP A 122 8.72 -6.34 -6.02
N ALA A 123 8.65 -5.01 -6.02
CA ALA A 123 8.35 -4.20 -7.19
C ALA A 123 9.29 -3.00 -7.26
N PRO A 124 10.26 -2.96 -8.21
CA PRO A 124 11.30 -1.92 -8.25
C PRO A 124 10.77 -0.49 -8.26
N LEU A 125 9.76 -0.19 -9.11
CA LEU A 125 9.13 1.13 -9.14
C LEU A 125 8.53 1.51 -7.79
N LEU A 126 7.82 0.58 -7.16
CA LEU A 126 7.16 0.83 -5.88
C LEU A 126 8.16 0.97 -4.73
N LEU A 127 9.24 0.18 -4.72
CA LEU A 127 10.33 0.32 -3.76
C LEU A 127 11.01 1.67 -3.87
N GLU A 128 11.29 2.13 -5.11
CA GLU A 128 11.88 3.44 -5.32
C GLU A 128 10.94 4.58 -4.90
N LEU A 129 9.66 4.45 -5.21
CA LEU A 129 8.62 5.38 -4.75
C LEU A 129 8.59 5.48 -3.22
N LEU A 130 8.58 4.34 -2.52
CA LEU A 130 8.58 4.25 -1.05
C LEU A 130 9.85 4.85 -0.42
N ARG A 131 11.00 4.78 -1.11
CA ARG A 131 12.24 5.46 -0.66
C ARG A 131 12.12 6.98 -0.74
N GLN A 132 11.43 7.51 -1.76
CA GLN A 132 11.30 8.95 -1.99
C GLN A 132 10.19 9.62 -1.18
N VAL A 133 9.09 8.93 -0.93
CA VAL A 133 7.93 9.51 -0.27
C VAL A 133 7.65 8.96 1.14
N GLY A 134 8.36 7.92 1.54
CA GLY A 134 8.10 7.21 2.78
C GLY A 134 7.01 6.14 2.65
N PRO A 135 6.50 5.62 3.77
CA PRO A 135 5.44 4.62 3.80
C PRO A 135 4.18 5.07 3.04
N LEU A 136 3.53 4.12 2.36
CA LEU A 136 2.28 4.34 1.63
C LEU A 136 1.17 3.43 2.18
N LEU A 137 -0.05 3.95 2.29
CA LEU A 137 -1.24 3.11 2.37
C LEU A 137 -1.51 2.55 0.98
N VAL A 138 -1.47 1.22 0.85
CA VAL A 138 -1.71 0.54 -0.43
C VAL A 138 -2.71 -0.58 -0.22
N THR A 139 -3.75 -0.60 -1.04
CA THR A 139 -4.76 -1.66 -1.02
C THR A 139 -5.04 -2.15 -2.42
N SER A 140 -5.53 -3.39 -2.56
CA SER A 140 -5.94 -3.93 -3.86
C SER A 140 -6.91 -2.99 -4.60
N ALA A 141 -6.76 -2.86 -5.90
CA ALA A 141 -7.53 -1.93 -6.73
C ALA A 141 -8.85 -2.57 -7.20
N ASN A 142 -9.79 -2.77 -6.27
CA ASN A 142 -11.12 -3.30 -6.53
C ASN A 142 -12.14 -2.59 -5.63
N ARG A 143 -13.40 -2.60 -6.00
CA ARG A 143 -14.48 -2.26 -5.07
C ARG A 143 -14.48 -3.27 -3.91
N ALA A 144 -14.73 -2.80 -2.68
CA ALA A 144 -14.72 -3.66 -1.50
C ALA A 144 -15.67 -4.86 -1.66
N GLY A 145 -15.15 -6.07 -1.41
CA GLY A 145 -15.91 -7.31 -1.55
C GLY A 145 -15.95 -7.92 -2.96
N HIS A 146 -15.38 -7.26 -3.97
CA HIS A 146 -15.28 -7.78 -5.34
C HIS A 146 -13.88 -8.35 -5.62
N PRO A 147 -13.74 -9.27 -6.60
CA PRO A 147 -12.43 -9.72 -7.07
C PRO A 147 -11.59 -8.56 -7.60
N THR A 148 -10.27 -8.63 -7.43
CA THR A 148 -9.34 -7.63 -7.95
C THR A 148 -9.13 -7.85 -9.44
N PRO A 149 -9.41 -6.86 -10.32
CA PRO A 149 -9.18 -6.98 -11.74
C PRO A 149 -7.69 -7.03 -12.09
N LEU A 150 -7.36 -7.65 -13.23
CA LEU A 150 -5.98 -7.77 -13.72
C LEU A 150 -5.54 -6.57 -14.56
N ASN A 151 -6.45 -5.72 -14.98
CA ASN A 151 -6.14 -4.56 -15.81
C ASN A 151 -6.82 -3.28 -15.31
N ALA A 152 -6.19 -2.15 -15.61
CA ALA A 152 -6.62 -0.84 -15.12
C ALA A 152 -8.01 -0.44 -15.60
N SER A 153 -8.40 -0.77 -16.83
CA SER A 153 -9.71 -0.38 -17.37
C SER A 153 -10.88 -1.03 -16.61
N VAL A 154 -10.72 -2.30 -16.23
CA VAL A 154 -11.73 -2.99 -15.41
C VAL A 154 -11.71 -2.47 -13.96
N VAL A 155 -10.53 -2.13 -13.40
CA VAL A 155 -10.44 -1.44 -12.11
C VAL A 155 -11.26 -0.15 -12.14
N LEU A 156 -11.02 0.71 -13.14
CA LEU A 156 -11.70 2.00 -13.27
C LEU A 156 -13.23 1.87 -13.36
N ALA A 157 -13.71 0.80 -14.01
CA ALA A 157 -15.14 0.50 -14.10
C ALA A 157 -15.77 0.03 -12.77
N GLN A 158 -14.98 -0.51 -11.84
CA GLN A 158 -15.45 -0.95 -10.52
C GLN A 158 -15.45 0.16 -9.46
N LEU A 159 -14.56 1.16 -9.61
CA LEU A 159 -14.42 2.24 -8.63
C LEU A 159 -15.57 3.24 -8.74
N THR A 160 -15.87 3.93 -7.65
CA THR A 160 -16.93 4.96 -7.60
C THR A 160 -16.57 6.22 -8.40
N ALA A 161 -15.28 6.47 -8.59
CA ALA A 161 -14.70 7.55 -9.39
C ALA A 161 -13.28 7.16 -9.83
N PRO A 162 -12.67 7.84 -10.82
CA PRO A 162 -11.29 7.59 -11.20
C PRO A 162 -10.31 8.04 -10.10
N PRO A 163 -9.16 7.36 -9.93
CA PRO A 163 -8.04 7.86 -9.14
C PRO A 163 -7.43 9.10 -9.80
N ASP A 164 -6.57 9.82 -9.08
CA ASP A 164 -5.95 11.06 -9.57
C ASP A 164 -4.89 10.78 -10.64
N LEU A 165 -4.26 9.62 -10.57
CA LEU A 165 -3.27 9.16 -11.55
C LEU A 165 -3.40 7.65 -11.76
N VAL A 166 -3.21 7.21 -13.00
CA VAL A 166 -3.14 5.79 -13.38
C VAL A 166 -1.75 5.51 -13.94
N VAL A 167 -1.05 4.57 -13.31
CA VAL A 167 0.20 3.99 -13.83
C VAL A 167 -0.17 2.68 -14.51
N GLU A 168 0.04 2.61 -15.81
CA GLU A 168 -0.25 1.40 -16.57
C GLU A 168 0.83 0.34 -16.39
N GLY A 169 0.44 -0.89 -16.52
CA GLY A 169 1.30 -2.06 -16.44
C GLY A 169 0.55 -3.26 -15.90
N PRO A 170 1.02 -4.45 -16.21
CA PRO A 170 0.45 -5.66 -15.64
C PRO A 170 0.76 -5.73 -14.14
N ALA A 171 -0.17 -6.28 -13.36
CA ALA A 171 0.11 -6.76 -12.03
C ALA A 171 1.14 -7.91 -12.07
N GLY A 172 1.92 -8.07 -11.03
CA GLY A 172 2.93 -9.14 -10.96
C GLY A 172 2.32 -10.54 -10.78
N ALA A 173 1.10 -10.60 -10.22
CA ALA A 173 0.32 -11.83 -10.05
C ALA A 173 -1.19 -11.52 -10.13
N ASP A 174 -2.01 -12.55 -10.05
CA ASP A 174 -3.47 -12.49 -10.01
C ASP A 174 -4.05 -12.72 -8.60
N VAL A 175 -3.18 -12.98 -7.63
CA VAL A 175 -3.52 -13.26 -6.24
C VAL A 175 -2.95 -12.18 -5.32
N ALA A 176 -3.77 -11.71 -4.37
CA ALA A 176 -3.33 -10.77 -3.34
C ALA A 176 -2.29 -11.42 -2.39
N SER A 177 -1.54 -10.59 -1.67
CA SER A 177 -0.58 -11.06 -0.66
C SER A 177 -1.26 -11.86 0.45
N THR A 178 -0.54 -12.87 0.96
CA THR A 178 -0.94 -13.62 2.15
C THR A 178 -0.74 -12.77 3.40
N LEU A 179 -1.78 -12.67 4.23
CA LEU A 179 -1.70 -11.98 5.53
C LEU A 179 -1.42 -13.01 6.64
N ILE A 180 -0.35 -12.81 7.38
CA ILE A 180 -0.07 -13.53 8.62
C ILE A 180 -0.22 -12.59 9.82
N ASN A 181 -0.73 -13.11 10.92
CA ASN A 181 -0.91 -12.34 12.15
C ASN A 181 0.14 -12.74 13.17
N CYS A 182 1.08 -11.81 13.46
CA CYS A 182 2.14 -11.98 14.44
C CYS A 182 1.88 -11.16 15.73
N THR A 183 0.68 -10.61 15.92
CA THR A 183 0.28 -9.90 17.15
C THR A 183 -0.22 -10.87 18.24
N ARG A 184 -0.54 -12.11 17.87
CA ARG A 184 -1.01 -13.15 18.81
C ARG A 184 0.11 -14.14 19.04
N SER A 185 0.46 -14.37 20.29
CA SER A 185 1.24 -15.57 20.65
C SER A 185 0.42 -16.81 20.28
N PRO A 186 1.09 -17.86 19.77
CA PRO A 186 0.43 -19.12 19.45
C PRO A 186 -0.16 -19.79 20.70
#